data_7df49e17c9d006d165cff33a183bfcc8
#
_entry.id   7df49e17c9d006d165cff33a183bfcc8
#
_cell.length_a   1.000
_cell.length_b   1.000
_cell.length_c   1.000
_cell.angle_alpha   90.00
_cell.angle_beta   90.00
_cell.angle_gamma   90.00
#
_symmetry.space_group_name_H-M   'P 1'
#
loop_
_entity.id
_entity.type
_entity.pdbx_description
1 polymer ?
#
loop_
_entity_poly.entity_id
_entity_poly.type
_entity_poly.pdbx_seq_one_letter_code
_entity_poly.pdbx_strand_id
1 'polypeptide(L)' 'NTITFNQPTYQRFKSEYQKAVNSKKQIFIFDGNELLTDYAKYMIEYLKATFEN' A
#
# COMPACT_ATOMS: atom_id res chain seq x y z
N ASN A 1 -10.89 11.58 -1.79
CA ASN A 1 -10.21 11.07 -2.97
C ASN A 1 -10.04 9.56 -2.87
N THR A 2 -10.38 8.88 -3.93
CA THR A 2 -10.36 7.43 -3.97
C THR A 2 -9.13 6.95 -4.74
N ILE A 3 -8.41 5.99 -4.15
CA ILE A 3 -7.30 5.35 -4.83
C ILE A 3 -7.87 4.19 -5.64
N THR A 4 -7.63 4.22 -6.95
CA THR A 4 -8.06 3.12 -7.82
C THR A 4 -6.90 2.15 -7.97
N PHE A 5 -7.13 0.89 -7.65
CA PHE A 5 -6.09 -0.13 -7.74
C PHE A 5 -6.19 -0.92 -9.04
N ASN A 6 -5.05 -1.03 -9.72
CA ASN A 6 -4.84 -1.94 -10.82
C ASN A 6 -3.46 -2.54 -10.60
N GLN A 7 -2.98 -3.41 -11.49
CA GLN A 7 -1.69 -4.07 -11.28
C GLN A 7 -0.54 -3.08 -11.03
N PRO A 8 -0.32 -2.07 -11.89
CA PRO A 8 0.78 -1.13 -11.63
C PRO A 8 0.61 -0.36 -10.31
N THR A 9 -0.61 0.07 -9.98
CA THR A 9 -0.87 0.81 -8.75
C THR A 9 -0.63 -0.07 -7.54
N TYR A 10 -1.08 -1.32 -7.61
CA TYR A 10 -0.87 -2.28 -6.53
C TYR A 10 0.62 -2.50 -6.28
N GLN A 11 1.41 -2.67 -7.34
CA GLN A 11 2.85 -2.87 -7.19
C GLN A 11 3.52 -1.66 -6.56
N ARG A 12 3.13 -0.46 -6.99
CA ARG A 12 3.64 0.78 -6.38
C ARG A 12 3.28 0.86 -4.91
N PHE A 13 2.05 0.53 -4.57
CA PHE A 13 1.57 0.58 -3.19
C PHE A 13 2.37 -0.37 -2.31
N LYS A 14 2.60 -1.60 -2.78
CA LYS A 14 3.43 -2.57 -2.05
C LYS A 14 4.84 -2.04 -1.83
N SER A 15 5.41 -1.42 -2.86
CA SER A 15 6.76 -0.89 -2.79
C SER A 15 6.85 0.21 -1.74
N GLU A 16 5.90 1.15 -1.74
CA GLU A 16 5.89 2.24 -0.77
C GLU A 16 5.66 1.73 0.64
N TYR A 17 4.77 0.77 0.79
CA TYR A 17 4.55 0.12 2.07
C TYR A 17 5.84 -0.53 2.59
N GLN A 18 6.54 -1.26 1.73
CA GLN A 18 7.76 -1.94 2.12
C GLN A 18 8.83 -0.95 2.57
N LYS A 19 8.93 0.17 1.87
CA LYS A 19 9.87 1.24 2.27
C LYS A 19 9.52 1.78 3.65
N ALA A 20 8.24 1.98 3.91
CA ALA A 20 7.79 2.48 5.22
C ALA A 20 8.12 1.48 6.33
N VAL A 21 7.90 0.21 6.08
CA VAL A 21 8.24 -0.84 7.05
C VAL A 21 9.74 -0.86 7.32
N ASN A 22 10.53 -0.83 6.26
CA ASN A 22 12.00 -0.85 6.39
C ASN A 22 12.52 0.37 7.15
N SER A 23 11.83 1.50 7.03
CA SER A 23 12.18 2.74 7.74
C SER A 23 11.48 2.87 9.08
N LYS A 24 10.70 1.88 9.48
CA LYS A 24 9.96 1.85 10.74
C LYS A 24 9.03 3.04 10.90
N LYS A 25 8.40 3.44 9.79
CA LYS A 25 7.44 4.54 9.78
C LYS A 25 6.05 4.02 10.08
N GLN A 26 5.28 4.80 10.86
CA GLN A 26 3.91 4.45 11.17
C GLN A 26 2.93 4.92 10.11
N ILE A 27 3.33 5.93 9.31
CA ILE A 27 2.53 6.44 8.22
C ILE A 27 3.42 6.67 7.00
N PHE A 28 2.79 6.69 5.83
CA PHE A 28 3.49 7.03 4.59
C PHE A 28 2.51 7.68 3.63
N ILE A 29 3.05 8.35 2.61
CA ILE A 29 2.24 9.06 1.62
C ILE A 29 2.18 8.22 0.34
N PHE A 30 0.98 7.98 -0.15
CA PHE A 30 0.79 7.30 -1.43
C PHE A 30 -0.23 8.07 -2.25
N ASP A 31 0.20 8.53 -3.44
CA ASP A 31 -0.63 9.34 -4.36
C ASP A 31 -1.27 10.53 -3.64
N GLY A 32 -0.49 11.18 -2.77
CA GLY A 32 -0.96 12.34 -2.04
C GLY A 32 -1.85 12.02 -0.85
N ASN A 33 -2.05 10.74 -0.54
CA ASN A 33 -2.87 10.32 0.58
C ASN A 33 -1.99 9.79 1.70
N GLU A 34 -2.23 10.27 2.91
CA GLU A 34 -1.52 9.82 4.09
C GLU A 34 -2.17 8.55 4.62
N LEU A 35 -1.38 7.50 4.75
CA LEU A 35 -1.90 6.18 5.14
C LEU A 35 -1.13 5.64 6.33
N LEU A 36 -1.85 4.94 7.21
CA LEU A 36 -1.22 4.22 8.30
C LEU A 36 -0.61 2.93 7.75
N THR A 37 0.63 2.66 8.17
CA THR A 37 1.36 1.48 7.72
C THR A 37 0.62 0.19 8.09
N ASP A 38 0.05 0.14 9.30
CA ASP A 38 -0.70 -1.04 9.72
C ASP A 38 -1.95 -1.26 8.86
N TYR A 39 -2.61 -0.18 8.50
CA TYR A 39 -3.78 -0.25 7.65
C TYR A 39 -3.39 -0.74 6.24
N ALA A 40 -2.29 -0.23 5.73
CA ALA A 40 -1.80 -0.63 4.42
C ALA A 40 -1.46 -2.13 4.37
N LYS A 41 -0.98 -2.67 5.46
CA LYS A 41 -0.70 -4.10 5.56
C LYS A 41 -1.95 -4.93 5.26
N TYR A 42 -3.06 -4.57 5.89
CA TYR A 42 -4.31 -5.29 5.66
C TYR A 42 -4.84 -5.08 4.26
N MET A 43 -4.70 -3.88 3.72
CA MET A 43 -5.11 -3.62 2.34
C MET A 43 -4.33 -4.48 1.37
N ILE A 44 -3.03 -4.61 1.58
CA ILE A 44 -2.18 -5.42 0.70
C ILE A 44 -2.60 -6.88 0.76
N GLU A 45 -2.89 -7.40 1.95
CA GLU A 45 -3.35 -8.79 2.07
C GLU A 45 -4.64 -9.01 1.30
N TYR A 46 -5.54 -8.05 1.36
CA TYR A 46 -6.80 -8.13 0.61
C TYR A 46 -6.55 -8.06 -0.90
N LEU A 47 -5.74 -7.09 -1.32
CA LEU A 47 -5.44 -6.89 -2.74
C LEU A 47 -4.61 -8.03 -3.32
N LYS A 48 -3.79 -8.66 -2.50
CA LYS A 48 -3.00 -9.79 -2.92
C LYS A 48 -3.88 -10.92 -3.45
N ALA A 49 -4.99 -11.18 -2.78
CA ALA A 49 -5.92 -12.21 -3.23
C ALA A 49 -6.52 -11.85 -4.59
N THR A 50 -6.65 -10.56 -4.89
CA THR A 50 -7.19 -10.08 -6.15
C THR A 50 -6.15 -10.08 -7.27
N PHE A 51 -4.93 -9.62 -6.98
CA PHE A 51 -3.92 -9.33 -8.00
C PHE A 51 -2.80 -10.36 -8.09
N GLU A 52 -2.59 -11.16 -7.06
CA GLU A 52 -1.51 -12.16 -7.06
C GLU A 52 -2.05 -13.58 -6.86
N ASN A 53 -3.29 -13.75 -7.09
CA ASN A 53 -3.92 -15.06 -6.90
C ASN A 53 -3.51 -16.06 -7.98
#